data_47480ccfdfcf4c9d3323e9131428e5d3
#
_entry.id   47480ccfdfcf4c9d3323e9131428e5d3
#
_cell.length_a   1.000
_cell.length_b   1.000
_cell.length_c   1.000
_cell.angle_alpha   90.00
_cell.angle_beta   90.00
_cell.angle_gamma   90.00
#
_symmetry.space_group_name_H-M   'P 1'
#
loop_
_entity.id
_entity.type
_entity.pdbx_description
1 polymer ?
#
loop_
_entity_poly.entity_id
_entity_poly.type
_entity_poly.pdbx_seq_one_letter_code
_entity_poly.pdbx_strand_id
1 'polypeptide(L)'
;MQDRARTWYLGGDPMQRCRERQLPLNGPDGSLLSLDFTSGALDSRITFTRSSVATYIDKYGMVVDAAVNEPRFTYASPGNPRGLLIEQASTNVLNWSETFAGIGGSNNNWADSNITRSTGSYSPDGISRAIVFTATASDATVISTTQTGKPNATRVCSVWLRRVNGSGNIQTTFAALPAWTTIVITSEWTRYSFQTNSTEQTIGFRIQNSGDAIEIWGVQLETGTLPTSYIRTAGSRVTREIDTAIIGGTNFSNWYKGGTAGTFVTAWCRCNATTTQRTVIATSDVLNQHLHQYIAATTSRLRLADKVPTFIETANASLDNSVNKGAFAYNGSSQSICLNGGTVVTGTLAFTTAPTWLSIGGPSTNGTSITDTAVLLNNAIRSIKYFPTRLSDADIKTITTL
;
A
#
# COMPACT_ATOMS: atom_id res chain seq x y z
N MET A 1 -51.57 18.70 -22.57
CA MET A 1 -50.80 18.04 -21.52
C MET A 1 -50.27 16.75 -22.10
N GLN A 2 -49.03 16.77 -22.56
CA GLN A 2 -48.45 15.63 -23.26
C GLN A 2 -47.46 14.92 -22.32
N ASP A 3 -47.81 13.69 -22.07
CA ASP A 3 -47.03 12.69 -21.37
C ASP A 3 -45.82 12.31 -22.25
N ARG A 4 -44.57 12.49 -21.76
CA ARG A 4 -43.36 12.03 -22.43
C ARG A 4 -42.87 10.78 -21.74
N ALA A 5 -43.26 9.63 -22.28
CA ALA A 5 -42.69 8.34 -21.98
C ALA A 5 -41.17 8.35 -22.30
N ARG A 6 -40.34 8.09 -21.31
CA ARG A 6 -38.90 7.79 -21.48
C ARG A 6 -38.73 6.34 -21.91
N THR A 7 -38.37 6.15 -23.14
CA THR A 7 -37.97 4.84 -23.69
C THR A 7 -36.61 4.45 -23.14
N TRP A 8 -36.54 3.39 -22.39
CA TRP A 8 -35.30 2.75 -21.98
C TRP A 8 -34.78 1.87 -23.12
N TYR A 9 -33.67 2.24 -23.71
CA TYR A 9 -32.95 1.36 -24.62
C TYR A 9 -32.28 0.24 -23.84
N LEU A 10 -32.90 -0.93 -23.85
CA LEU A 10 -32.24 -2.19 -23.54
C LEU A 10 -31.61 -2.72 -24.84
N GLY A 11 -30.35 -2.54 -24.99
CA GLY A 11 -29.62 -3.07 -26.14
C GLY A 11 -28.15 -3.24 -25.84
N GLY A 12 -27.75 -4.46 -25.46
CA GLY A 12 -26.35 -4.85 -25.34
C GLY A 12 -26.19 -6.03 -24.41
N ASP A 13 -25.99 -7.20 -25.00
CA ASP A 13 -25.66 -8.45 -24.33
C ASP A 13 -24.52 -8.25 -23.33
N PRO A 14 -24.70 -8.51 -22.01
CA PRO A 14 -23.65 -8.41 -21.00
C PRO A 14 -22.47 -9.38 -21.23
N MET A 15 -22.64 -10.41 -22.06
CA MET A 15 -21.64 -11.42 -22.34
C MET A 15 -20.58 -11.00 -23.39
N GLN A 16 -20.72 -9.88 -24.08
CA GLN A 16 -19.75 -9.43 -25.09
C GLN A 16 -18.64 -8.51 -24.56
N ARG A 17 -18.55 -8.21 -23.28
CA ARG A 17 -17.48 -7.33 -22.73
C ARG A 17 -16.28 -8.03 -22.14
N CYS A 18 -16.25 -9.34 -22.09
CA CYS A 18 -15.07 -10.11 -21.73
C CYS A 18 -14.36 -10.66 -23.00
N ARG A 19 -14.10 -9.80 -23.98
CA ARG A 19 -12.97 -10.09 -24.88
C ARG A 19 -11.71 -9.71 -24.11
N GLU A 20 -11.03 -10.73 -23.60
CA GLU A 20 -9.64 -10.64 -23.15
C GLU A 20 -8.87 -9.88 -24.23
N ARG A 21 -8.51 -8.62 -23.98
CA ARG A 21 -7.43 -7.99 -24.73
C ARG A 21 -6.19 -8.77 -24.37
N GLN A 22 -5.81 -9.75 -25.17
CA GLN A 22 -4.45 -10.24 -25.19
C GLN A 22 -3.60 -9.02 -25.52
N LEU A 23 -2.97 -8.43 -24.48
CA LEU A 23 -1.97 -7.41 -24.69
C LEU A 23 -0.87 -8.01 -25.55
N PRO A 24 -0.34 -7.27 -26.53
CA PRO A 24 0.74 -7.78 -27.37
C PRO A 24 1.88 -8.25 -26.47
N LEU A 25 2.41 -9.43 -26.74
CA LEU A 25 3.53 -10.04 -26.00
C LEU A 25 4.77 -9.12 -25.98
N ASN A 26 4.87 -8.20 -26.95
CA ASN A 26 5.97 -7.23 -27.09
C ASN A 26 5.43 -5.82 -26.97
N GLY A 27 6.02 -5.01 -26.10
CA GLY A 27 5.77 -3.57 -26.07
C GLY A 27 6.32 -2.90 -27.34
N PRO A 28 5.75 -1.75 -27.75
CA PRO A 28 6.21 -0.99 -28.92
C PRO A 28 7.67 -0.50 -28.77
N ASP A 29 8.22 -0.53 -27.57
CA ASP A 29 9.59 -0.13 -27.23
C ASP A 29 10.60 -1.33 -27.23
N GLY A 30 10.17 -2.51 -27.70
CA GLY A 30 11.01 -3.71 -27.74
C GLY A 30 11.01 -4.52 -26.44
N SER A 31 10.23 -4.16 -25.43
CA SER A 31 10.05 -4.95 -24.22
C SER A 31 9.23 -6.21 -24.49
N LEU A 32 9.64 -7.35 -23.94
CA LEU A 32 8.88 -8.62 -23.99
C LEU A 32 7.85 -8.73 -22.87
N LEU A 33 8.02 -7.99 -21.79
CA LEU A 33 7.03 -7.79 -20.73
C LEU A 33 6.81 -6.30 -20.54
N SER A 34 5.57 -5.84 -20.58
CA SER A 34 5.18 -4.48 -20.23
C SER A 34 3.90 -4.54 -19.41
N LEU A 35 4.02 -4.26 -18.12
CA LEU A 35 2.93 -4.21 -17.16
C LEU A 35 2.73 -2.76 -16.73
N ASP A 36 1.53 -2.23 -16.93
CA ASP A 36 1.12 -0.91 -16.43
C ASP A 36 -0.05 -1.06 -15.47
N PHE A 37 0.23 -0.96 -14.18
CA PHE A 37 -0.78 -1.07 -13.13
C PHE A 37 -1.52 0.26 -12.87
N THR A 38 -1.13 1.35 -13.51
CA THR A 38 -1.86 2.62 -13.41
C THR A 38 -3.13 2.63 -14.25
N SER A 39 -3.27 1.69 -15.15
CA SER A 39 -4.48 1.47 -15.96
C SER A 39 -5.67 0.93 -15.16
N GLY A 40 -5.43 0.41 -13.94
CA GLY A 40 -6.47 -0.21 -13.11
C GLY A 40 -6.89 -1.62 -13.57
N ALA A 41 -6.07 -2.28 -14.38
CA ALA A 41 -6.31 -3.65 -14.85
C ALA A 41 -5.13 -4.57 -14.54
N LEU A 42 -5.41 -5.80 -14.12
CA LEU A 42 -4.40 -6.82 -13.93
C LEU A 42 -4.13 -7.52 -15.27
N ASP A 43 -2.85 -7.67 -15.59
CA ASP A 43 -2.42 -8.48 -16.74
C ASP A 43 -2.77 -9.96 -16.50
N SER A 44 -3.35 -10.63 -17.48
CA SER A 44 -3.83 -12.00 -17.36
C SER A 44 -2.73 -13.04 -17.07
N ARG A 45 -1.47 -12.69 -17.28
CA ARG A 45 -0.32 -13.54 -16.93
C ARG A 45 -0.04 -13.58 -15.43
N ILE A 46 -0.58 -12.64 -14.65
CA ILE A 46 -0.37 -12.55 -13.20
C ILE A 46 -1.42 -13.39 -12.48
N THR A 47 -0.97 -14.34 -11.69
CA THR A 47 -1.79 -14.98 -10.67
C THR A 47 -1.75 -14.10 -9.41
N PHE A 48 -2.92 -13.55 -9.04
CA PHE A 48 -3.08 -12.76 -7.82
C PHE A 48 -3.93 -13.53 -6.81
N THR A 49 -3.48 -13.57 -5.56
CA THR A 49 -4.24 -14.20 -4.47
C THR A 49 -4.19 -13.37 -3.20
N ARG A 50 -5.32 -13.34 -2.49
CA ARG A 50 -5.51 -12.86 -1.11
C ARG A 50 -6.73 -13.55 -0.53
N SER A 51 -6.58 -14.30 0.54
CA SER A 51 -7.65 -15.11 1.13
C SER A 51 -8.63 -14.33 2.03
N SER A 52 -8.57 -12.99 2.04
CA SER A 52 -9.49 -12.12 2.76
C SER A 52 -10.04 -11.00 1.88
N VAL A 53 -11.11 -10.36 2.32
CA VAL A 53 -11.49 -9.04 1.84
C VAL A 53 -10.43 -8.00 2.23
N ALA A 54 -10.39 -6.88 1.52
CA ALA A 54 -9.48 -5.78 1.80
C ALA A 54 -10.09 -4.45 1.32
N THR A 55 -9.48 -3.32 1.66
CA THR A 55 -9.89 -2.03 1.13
C THR A 55 -8.76 -1.35 0.35
N TYR A 56 -9.10 -0.37 -0.45
CA TYR A 56 -8.17 0.52 -1.13
C TYR A 56 -8.83 1.88 -1.40
N ILE A 57 -8.05 2.87 -1.82
CA ILE A 57 -8.57 4.16 -2.27
C ILE A 57 -8.80 4.06 -3.78
N ASP A 58 -10.02 4.27 -4.22
CA ASP A 58 -10.39 4.19 -5.62
C ASP A 58 -10.06 5.48 -6.41
N LYS A 59 -10.39 5.50 -7.70
CA LYS A 59 -10.14 6.64 -8.60
C LYS A 59 -10.92 7.92 -8.24
N TYR A 60 -11.90 7.83 -7.37
CA TYR A 60 -12.67 8.96 -6.86
C TYR A 60 -12.20 9.42 -5.48
N GLY A 61 -11.20 8.76 -4.90
CA GLY A 61 -10.67 9.04 -3.56
C GLY A 61 -11.47 8.39 -2.43
N MET A 62 -12.36 7.45 -2.75
CA MET A 62 -13.20 6.76 -1.78
C MET A 62 -12.51 5.49 -1.27
N VAL A 63 -12.77 5.14 -0.02
CA VAL A 63 -12.40 3.83 0.54
C VAL A 63 -13.40 2.81 0.05
N VAL A 64 -12.96 1.85 -0.75
CA VAL A 64 -13.81 0.79 -1.31
C VAL A 64 -13.29 -0.59 -0.95
N ASP A 65 -14.21 -1.57 -0.91
CA ASP A 65 -13.86 -2.95 -0.62
C ASP A 65 -13.40 -3.68 -1.89
N ALA A 66 -12.43 -4.58 -1.72
CA ALA A 66 -12.02 -5.57 -2.70
C ALA A 66 -12.34 -6.97 -2.17
N ALA A 67 -12.93 -7.82 -2.99
CA ALA A 67 -13.27 -9.20 -2.65
C ALA A 67 -12.02 -10.07 -2.44
N VAL A 68 -12.21 -11.30 -1.96
CA VAL A 68 -11.17 -12.32 -1.92
C VAL A 68 -10.59 -12.51 -3.32
N ASN A 69 -9.26 -12.56 -3.42
CA ASN A 69 -8.50 -12.67 -4.67
C ASN A 69 -8.70 -11.52 -5.68
N GLU A 70 -9.36 -10.44 -5.30
CA GLU A 70 -9.49 -9.25 -6.15
C GLU A 70 -8.28 -8.32 -5.95
N PRO A 71 -7.53 -7.98 -7.03
CA PRO A 71 -6.42 -7.06 -6.97
C PRO A 71 -6.89 -5.63 -6.68
N ARG A 72 -6.05 -4.84 -6.02
CA ARG A 72 -6.34 -3.49 -5.58
C ARG A 72 -5.50 -2.47 -6.33
N PHE A 73 -6.12 -1.62 -7.14
CA PHE A 73 -5.46 -0.52 -7.85
C PHE A 73 -5.75 0.78 -7.12
N THR A 74 -4.79 1.22 -6.32
CA THR A 74 -5.01 2.34 -5.40
C THR A 74 -4.59 3.68 -5.99
N TYR A 75 -5.16 4.77 -5.44
CA TYR A 75 -4.94 6.15 -5.86
C TYR A 75 -4.44 6.99 -4.68
N ALA A 76 -3.66 8.03 -4.98
CA ALA A 76 -3.21 9.00 -3.98
C ALA A 76 -4.26 10.08 -3.72
N SER A 77 -5.00 10.44 -4.74
CA SER A 77 -6.10 11.39 -4.79
C SER A 77 -6.94 11.10 -6.04
N PRO A 78 -8.14 11.68 -6.18
CA PRO A 78 -8.93 11.49 -7.39
C PRO A 78 -8.12 11.70 -8.68
N GLY A 79 -8.17 10.71 -9.57
CA GLY A 79 -7.47 10.73 -10.86
C GLY A 79 -5.95 10.54 -10.81
N ASN A 80 -5.33 10.35 -9.62
CA ASN A 80 -3.87 10.15 -9.49
C ASN A 80 -3.56 8.68 -9.10
N PRO A 81 -3.39 7.76 -10.06
CA PRO A 81 -3.19 6.34 -9.78
C PRO A 81 -1.82 6.07 -9.17
N ARG A 82 -1.80 5.23 -8.14
CA ARG A 82 -0.56 4.70 -7.53
C ARG A 82 -0.15 3.36 -8.14
N GLY A 83 -1.10 2.56 -8.62
CA GLY A 83 -0.88 1.24 -9.21
C GLY A 83 -1.38 0.09 -8.34
N LEU A 84 -0.85 -1.12 -8.59
CA LEU A 84 -1.19 -2.35 -7.87
C LEU A 84 -0.64 -2.32 -6.43
N LEU A 85 -1.53 -2.35 -5.46
CA LEU A 85 -1.19 -2.37 -4.04
C LEU A 85 -0.81 -3.78 -3.61
N ILE A 86 0.36 -3.93 -3.00
CA ILE A 86 0.88 -5.19 -2.44
C ILE A 86 1.24 -4.94 -0.97
N GLU A 87 0.55 -5.63 -0.07
CA GLU A 87 0.72 -5.46 1.37
C GLU A 87 0.87 -6.80 2.09
N GLN A 88 1.64 -6.79 3.17
CA GLN A 88 1.71 -7.91 4.12
C GLN A 88 0.37 -8.10 4.84
N ALA A 89 0.18 -9.26 5.45
CA ALA A 89 -0.95 -9.47 6.36
C ALA A 89 -0.87 -8.47 7.53
N SER A 90 -2.03 -7.93 7.91
CA SER A 90 -2.14 -7.03 9.05
C SER A 90 -3.48 -7.21 9.75
N THR A 91 -3.52 -6.96 11.05
CA THR A 91 -4.73 -7.09 11.88
C THR A 91 -5.08 -5.76 12.50
N ASN A 92 -6.31 -5.28 12.25
CA ASN A 92 -6.89 -4.24 13.09
C ASN A 92 -7.31 -4.88 14.41
N VAL A 93 -6.62 -4.50 15.48
CA VAL A 93 -6.82 -5.09 16.81
C VAL A 93 -7.93 -4.43 17.61
N LEU A 94 -8.54 -3.36 17.08
CA LEU A 94 -9.77 -2.79 17.63
C LEU A 94 -10.96 -3.65 17.20
N ASN A 95 -11.91 -3.84 18.10
CA ASN A 95 -13.09 -4.64 17.79
C ASN A 95 -14.10 -3.86 16.91
N TRP A 96 -14.08 -2.51 17.02
CA TRP A 96 -15.00 -1.62 16.35
C TRP A 96 -14.26 -0.43 15.78
N SER A 97 -14.12 -0.37 14.48
CA SER A 97 -13.37 0.69 13.81
C SER A 97 -14.20 1.93 13.47
N GLU A 98 -15.52 1.81 13.47
CA GLU A 98 -16.44 2.89 13.06
C GLU A 98 -17.46 3.26 14.15
N THR A 99 -17.51 2.49 15.24
CA THR A 99 -18.44 2.71 16.34
C THR A 99 -17.68 3.21 17.56
N PHE A 100 -18.06 4.38 18.02
CA PHE A 100 -17.51 5.02 19.21
C PHE A 100 -18.56 4.96 20.33
N ALA A 101 -19.02 3.77 20.72
CA ALA A 101 -20.00 3.59 21.77
C ALA A 101 -19.46 4.08 23.13
N GLY A 102 -20.34 4.69 23.93
CA GLY A 102 -20.00 5.25 25.23
C GLY A 102 -19.65 4.21 26.31
N ILE A 103 -19.44 4.69 27.51
CA ILE A 103 -19.04 3.92 28.69
C ILE A 103 -20.03 2.78 28.96
N GLY A 104 -19.51 1.55 29.11
CA GLY A 104 -20.28 0.36 29.48
C GLY A 104 -20.56 -0.63 28.35
N GLY A 105 -20.19 -0.34 27.11
CA GLY A 105 -20.18 -1.32 26.01
C GLY A 105 -18.85 -2.03 25.89
N SER A 106 -18.85 -3.30 25.47
CA SER A 106 -17.64 -4.10 25.17
C SER A 106 -16.82 -3.59 23.96
N ASN A 107 -17.06 -2.36 23.53
CA ASN A 107 -16.63 -1.83 22.23
C ASN A 107 -15.54 -0.77 22.41
N ASN A 108 -14.28 -1.18 22.37
CA ASN A 108 -13.10 -0.30 22.45
C ASN A 108 -13.07 0.65 23.67
N ASN A 109 -14.06 0.58 24.57
CA ASN A 109 -14.16 1.36 25.80
C ASN A 109 -13.87 2.87 25.63
N TRP A 110 -14.56 3.53 24.71
CA TRP A 110 -14.44 4.96 24.52
C TRP A 110 -15.12 5.73 25.66
N ALA A 111 -14.37 6.55 26.36
CA ALA A 111 -14.83 7.43 27.41
C ALA A 111 -14.79 8.88 26.96
N ASP A 112 -15.83 9.63 27.23
CA ASP A 112 -15.96 11.03 26.88
C ASP A 112 -15.91 11.91 28.14
N SER A 113 -15.32 13.09 27.98
CA SER A 113 -15.44 14.18 28.91
C SER A 113 -15.76 15.48 28.15
N ASN A 114 -16.87 16.11 28.52
CA ASN A 114 -17.35 17.35 27.91
C ASN A 114 -17.56 17.24 26.37
N ILE A 115 -18.08 16.13 25.90
CA ILE A 115 -18.37 15.87 24.49
C ILE A 115 -19.85 15.54 24.32
N THR A 116 -20.46 16.14 23.29
CA THR A 116 -21.67 15.63 22.67
C THR A 116 -21.36 14.92 21.37
N ARG A 117 -22.12 13.86 21.08
CA ARG A 117 -21.99 13.08 19.85
C ARG A 117 -23.22 13.24 18.98
N SER A 118 -23.03 13.35 17.69
CA SER A 118 -24.10 13.32 16.71
C SER A 118 -23.67 12.57 15.45
N THR A 119 -24.66 12.20 14.63
CA THR A 119 -24.39 11.62 13.32
C THR A 119 -23.84 12.70 12.39
N GLY A 120 -22.73 12.40 11.76
CA GLY A 120 -22.05 13.30 10.86
C GLY A 120 -22.46 13.13 9.39
N SER A 121 -21.59 13.60 8.51
CA SER A 121 -21.71 13.44 7.07
C SER A 121 -21.36 12.02 6.62
N TYR A 122 -21.37 11.80 5.31
CA TYR A 122 -20.78 10.57 4.76
C TYR A 122 -19.29 10.51 5.04
N SER A 123 -18.86 9.35 5.49
CA SER A 123 -17.46 9.02 5.74
C SER A 123 -16.70 8.79 4.43
N PRO A 124 -15.37 8.61 4.49
CA PRO A 124 -14.53 8.37 3.32
C PRO A 124 -14.93 7.15 2.45
N ASP A 125 -15.77 6.23 2.93
CA ASP A 125 -16.31 5.14 2.13
C ASP A 125 -17.58 5.54 1.31
N GLY A 126 -18.15 6.73 1.55
CA GLY A 126 -19.36 7.23 0.90
C GLY A 126 -20.66 6.51 1.29
N ILE A 127 -20.60 5.55 2.18
CA ILE A 127 -21.70 4.68 2.58
C ILE A 127 -22.08 4.92 4.05
N SER A 128 -21.09 4.79 4.93
CA SER A 128 -21.26 4.94 6.37
C SER A 128 -21.44 6.42 6.77
N ARG A 129 -21.95 6.66 7.98
CA ARG A 129 -21.95 7.98 8.58
C ARG A 129 -20.82 8.09 9.59
N ALA A 130 -20.09 9.17 9.51
CA ALA A 130 -19.10 9.53 10.52
C ALA A 130 -19.79 9.97 11.82
N ILE A 131 -19.02 10.03 12.89
CA ILE A 131 -19.47 10.59 14.18
C ILE A 131 -18.88 11.97 14.34
N VAL A 132 -19.73 12.93 14.71
CA VAL A 132 -19.31 14.27 15.12
C VAL A 132 -19.08 14.26 16.62
N PHE A 133 -17.93 14.75 17.05
CA PHE A 133 -17.63 15.11 18.44
C PHE A 133 -17.62 16.61 18.56
N THR A 134 -18.53 17.17 19.39
CA THR A 134 -18.61 18.60 19.69
C THR A 134 -18.23 18.81 21.15
N ALA A 135 -17.25 19.68 21.39
CA ALA A 135 -16.83 20.06 22.72
C ALA A 135 -17.88 20.95 23.41
N THR A 136 -18.32 20.57 24.60
CA THR A 136 -19.24 21.36 25.43
C THR A 136 -18.52 22.23 26.46
N ALA A 137 -17.22 21.99 26.66
CA ALA A 137 -16.33 22.80 27.48
C ALA A 137 -14.92 22.78 26.88
N SER A 138 -14.01 23.61 27.40
CA SER A 138 -12.59 23.58 27.01
C SER A 138 -11.95 22.25 27.39
N ASP A 139 -10.95 21.82 26.61
CA ASP A 139 -10.18 20.58 26.81
C ASP A 139 -11.05 19.32 26.85
N ALA A 140 -12.11 19.29 26.05
CA ALA A 140 -12.99 18.15 25.90
C ALA A 140 -12.25 16.94 25.30
N THR A 141 -12.49 15.74 25.81
CA THR A 141 -11.72 14.54 25.41
C THR A 141 -12.61 13.36 25.04
N VAL A 142 -12.14 12.57 24.06
CA VAL A 142 -12.64 11.23 23.73
C VAL A 142 -11.45 10.29 23.80
N ILE A 143 -11.49 9.31 24.69
CA ILE A 143 -10.36 8.43 25.01
C ILE A 143 -10.79 6.98 24.95
N SER A 144 -10.08 6.16 24.16
CA SER A 144 -10.20 4.70 24.25
C SER A 144 -9.38 4.20 25.44
N THR A 145 -10.07 3.76 26.47
CA THR A 145 -9.43 3.13 27.61
C THR A 145 -9.14 1.67 27.31
N THR A 146 -7.90 1.28 27.55
CA THR A 146 -7.43 -0.10 27.56
C THR A 146 -7.41 -0.88 26.26
N GLN A 147 -6.26 -0.88 25.69
CA GLN A 147 -5.76 -2.00 24.90
C GLN A 147 -4.91 -2.95 25.83
N THR A 148 -5.43 -3.30 27.02
CA THR A 148 -4.75 -4.18 27.98
C THR A 148 -4.54 -5.58 27.39
N GLY A 149 -3.45 -6.22 27.77
CA GLY A 149 -3.12 -7.60 27.37
C GLY A 149 -2.49 -7.72 25.99
N LYS A 150 -1.97 -6.65 25.41
CA LYS A 150 -1.25 -6.68 24.13
C LYS A 150 0.25 -6.80 24.36
N PRO A 151 0.97 -7.65 23.61
CA PRO A 151 2.41 -7.75 23.74
C PRO A 151 3.07 -6.40 23.51
N ASN A 152 4.19 -6.17 24.18
CA ASN A 152 5.03 -5.00 23.98
C ASN A 152 5.55 -5.00 22.54
N ALA A 153 4.98 -4.18 21.67
CA ALA A 153 5.32 -4.09 20.26
C ALA A 153 5.11 -2.67 19.76
N THR A 154 5.94 -2.26 18.82
CA THR A 154 5.69 -1.03 18.06
C THR A 154 4.33 -1.12 17.37
N ARG A 155 3.51 -0.09 17.54
CA ARG A 155 2.18 -0.01 16.95
C ARG A 155 1.95 1.29 16.23
N VAL A 156 1.04 1.24 15.28
CA VAL A 156 0.54 2.40 14.56
C VAL A 156 -0.98 2.47 14.68
N CYS A 157 -1.46 3.63 15.09
CA CYS A 157 -2.88 3.99 15.01
C CYS A 157 -3.09 4.84 13.77
N SER A 158 -4.16 4.60 13.03
CA SER A 158 -4.60 5.49 11.95
C SER A 158 -6.09 5.75 12.03
N VAL A 159 -6.52 6.94 11.57
CA VAL A 159 -7.90 7.40 11.67
C VAL A 159 -8.16 8.50 10.64
N TRP A 160 -9.37 8.56 10.09
CA TRP A 160 -9.79 9.71 9.31
C TRP A 160 -10.44 10.77 10.21
N LEU A 161 -9.96 11.99 10.05
CA LEU A 161 -10.45 13.17 10.77
C LEU A 161 -10.71 14.30 9.78
N ARG A 162 -11.71 15.12 10.10
CA ARG A 162 -11.88 16.46 9.53
C ARG A 162 -12.51 17.41 10.53
N ARG A 163 -12.29 18.70 10.31
CA ARG A 163 -12.92 19.77 11.10
C ARG A 163 -14.33 20.05 10.59
N VAL A 164 -15.26 20.14 11.51
CA VAL A 164 -16.65 20.55 11.22
C VAL A 164 -16.84 22.02 11.57
N ASN A 165 -16.36 22.43 12.75
CA ASN A 165 -16.52 23.79 13.26
C ASN A 165 -15.33 24.20 14.12
N GLY A 166 -15.13 25.51 14.23
CA GLY A 166 -14.15 26.12 15.11
C GLY A 166 -12.73 26.18 14.55
N SER A 167 -11.82 26.77 15.33
CA SER A 167 -10.43 27.03 14.95
C SER A 167 -9.40 26.68 16.03
N GLY A 168 -9.85 26.16 17.17
CA GLY A 168 -8.97 25.76 18.26
C GLY A 168 -8.11 24.55 17.92
N ASN A 169 -7.11 24.29 18.75
CA ASN A 169 -6.23 23.16 18.54
C ASN A 169 -6.97 21.83 18.76
N ILE A 170 -6.70 20.89 17.88
CA ILE A 170 -7.06 19.48 18.05
C ILE A 170 -5.78 18.74 18.43
N GLN A 171 -5.88 17.92 19.44
CA GLN A 171 -4.74 17.14 19.93
C GLN A 171 -5.08 15.67 19.96
N THR A 172 -4.06 14.86 19.80
CA THR A 172 -4.17 13.40 19.89
C THR A 172 -3.16 12.85 20.88
N THR A 173 -3.49 11.72 21.47
CA THR A 173 -2.52 10.91 22.21
C THR A 173 -2.53 9.49 21.70
N PHE A 174 -1.34 8.90 21.64
CA PHE A 174 -1.13 7.49 21.35
C PHE A 174 0.00 6.97 22.24
N ALA A 175 -0.13 7.16 23.54
CA ALA A 175 0.82 6.73 24.56
C ALA A 175 0.12 6.65 25.91
N ALA A 176 0.88 6.47 26.98
CA ALA A 176 0.39 6.72 28.33
C ALA A 176 -0.05 8.18 28.48
N LEU A 177 -1.24 8.43 29.06
CA LEU A 177 -1.71 9.78 29.36
C LEU A 177 -0.79 10.44 30.41
N PRO A 178 -0.53 11.76 30.32
CA PRO A 178 -1.24 12.80 29.55
C PRO A 178 -0.48 13.38 28.31
N ALA A 179 0.27 12.59 27.58
CA ALA A 179 1.06 13.10 26.44
C ALA A 179 0.18 13.47 25.23
N TRP A 180 -0.22 14.73 25.12
CA TRP A 180 -1.00 15.27 24.02
C TRP A 180 -0.12 15.93 22.96
N THR A 181 -0.36 15.61 21.69
CA THR A 181 0.31 16.21 20.52
C THR A 181 -0.70 16.96 19.69
N THR A 182 -0.43 18.22 19.39
CA THR A 182 -1.28 19.02 18.49
C THR A 182 -1.15 18.53 17.06
N ILE A 183 -2.29 18.38 16.40
CA ILE A 183 -2.39 18.02 14.97
C ILE A 183 -3.14 19.11 14.23
N VAL A 184 -2.73 19.36 12.98
CA VAL A 184 -3.44 20.27 12.08
C VAL A 184 -4.47 19.47 11.30
N ILE A 185 -5.76 19.77 11.49
CA ILE A 185 -6.85 19.16 10.73
C ILE A 185 -7.58 20.23 9.91
N THR A 186 -8.00 19.82 8.70
CA THR A 186 -8.72 20.68 7.75
C THR A 186 -10.20 20.27 7.67
N SER A 187 -10.98 20.97 6.88
CA SER A 187 -12.36 20.59 6.54
C SER A 187 -12.46 19.37 5.63
N GLU A 188 -11.34 18.95 5.05
CA GLU A 188 -11.30 17.78 4.16
C GLU A 188 -10.92 16.52 4.93
N TRP A 189 -11.51 15.39 4.52
CA TRP A 189 -11.16 14.10 5.09
C TRP A 189 -9.70 13.78 4.87
N THR A 190 -8.95 13.61 5.96
CA THR A 190 -7.52 13.26 5.93
C THR A 190 -7.28 12.08 6.87
N ARG A 191 -6.54 11.08 6.39
CA ARG A 191 -6.09 9.95 7.22
C ARG A 191 -4.82 10.33 7.96
N TYR A 192 -4.90 10.42 9.26
CA TYR A 192 -3.76 10.65 10.16
C TYR A 192 -3.24 9.33 10.70
N SER A 193 -1.95 9.29 11.01
CA SER A 193 -1.33 8.11 11.64
C SER A 193 -0.36 8.53 12.74
N PHE A 194 -0.33 7.74 13.80
CA PHE A 194 0.47 7.98 15.00
C PHE A 194 1.14 6.68 15.41
N GLN A 195 2.42 6.74 15.81
CA GLN A 195 3.20 5.58 16.24
C GLN A 195 3.48 5.65 17.74
N THR A 196 3.58 4.50 18.38
CA THR A 196 4.10 4.37 19.73
C THR A 196 4.87 3.06 19.91
N ASN A 197 5.90 3.11 20.76
CA ASN A 197 6.60 1.94 21.29
C ASN A 197 6.19 1.65 22.74
N SER A 198 5.19 2.38 23.27
CA SER A 198 4.73 2.20 24.66
C SER A 198 3.94 0.91 24.81
N THR A 199 4.07 0.29 25.99
CA THR A 199 3.22 -0.83 26.43
C THR A 199 1.80 -0.39 26.73
N GLU A 200 1.62 0.88 27.11
CA GLU A 200 0.32 1.51 27.34
C GLU A 200 -0.11 2.26 26.10
N GLN A 201 -1.23 1.86 25.55
CA GLN A 201 -1.71 2.37 24.25
C GLN A 201 -3.10 2.91 24.40
N THR A 202 -3.16 4.14 24.87
CA THR A 202 -4.38 4.93 24.89
C THR A 202 -4.49 5.72 23.60
N ILE A 203 -5.57 5.53 22.86
CA ILE A 203 -5.91 6.38 21.71
C ILE A 203 -6.85 7.47 22.23
N GLY A 204 -6.49 8.73 22.04
CA GLY A 204 -7.33 9.83 22.50
C GLY A 204 -7.29 11.04 21.58
N PHE A 205 -8.39 11.77 21.62
CA PHE A 205 -8.55 13.05 20.92
C PHE A 205 -8.99 14.10 21.94
N ARG A 206 -8.41 15.30 21.86
CA ARG A 206 -8.76 16.45 22.69
C ARG A 206 -9.09 17.66 21.82
N ILE A 207 -10.23 18.25 22.10
CA ILE A 207 -10.73 19.46 21.45
C ILE A 207 -10.59 20.58 22.47
N GLN A 208 -9.69 21.55 22.22
CA GLN A 208 -9.32 22.54 23.22
C GLN A 208 -10.38 23.61 23.50
N ASN A 209 -11.13 24.01 22.50
CA ASN A 209 -12.12 25.08 22.65
C ASN A 209 -13.54 24.52 22.72
N SER A 210 -14.35 25.04 23.63
CA SER A 210 -15.79 24.80 23.68
C SER A 210 -16.45 25.23 22.37
N GLY A 211 -17.38 24.43 21.85
CA GLY A 211 -18.07 24.65 20.58
C GLY A 211 -17.35 24.18 19.34
N ASP A 212 -16.06 23.87 19.41
CA ASP A 212 -15.35 23.27 18.29
C ASP A 212 -15.82 21.82 18.05
N ALA A 213 -15.83 21.41 16.79
CA ALA A 213 -16.30 20.08 16.41
C ALA A 213 -15.41 19.43 15.34
N ILE A 214 -15.25 18.11 15.47
CA ILE A 214 -14.55 17.26 14.49
C ILE A 214 -15.42 16.09 14.08
N GLU A 215 -15.25 15.62 12.86
CA GLU A 215 -15.74 14.31 12.44
C GLU A 215 -14.63 13.28 12.48
N ILE A 216 -14.99 12.07 12.87
CA ILE A 216 -14.08 10.93 13.01
C ILE A 216 -14.68 9.69 12.36
N TRP A 217 -13.82 8.89 11.69
CA TRP A 217 -14.19 7.60 11.11
C TRP A 217 -12.98 6.68 10.95
N GLY A 218 -13.22 5.37 10.99
CA GLY A 218 -12.25 4.36 10.58
C GLY A 218 -10.99 4.30 11.42
N VAL A 219 -11.10 4.25 12.75
CA VAL A 219 -9.95 4.05 13.65
C VAL A 219 -9.40 2.65 13.48
N GLN A 220 -8.10 2.55 13.27
CA GLN A 220 -7.38 1.30 13.10
C GLN A 220 -6.13 1.27 13.95
N LEU A 221 -5.89 0.16 14.63
CA LEU A 221 -4.69 -0.08 15.43
C LEU A 221 -4.02 -1.37 14.95
N GLU A 222 -2.77 -1.25 14.51
CA GLU A 222 -1.98 -2.33 13.92
C GLU A 222 -0.63 -2.49 14.63
N THR A 223 -0.07 -3.70 14.57
CA THR A 223 1.34 -3.91 14.90
C THR A 223 2.20 -3.45 13.71
N GLY A 224 3.23 -2.67 13.97
CA GLY A 224 4.12 -2.14 12.94
C GLY A 224 4.35 -0.64 13.06
N THR A 225 5.10 -0.09 12.11
CA THR A 225 5.50 1.31 12.10
C THR A 225 4.73 2.17 11.09
N LEU A 226 4.01 1.55 10.16
CA LEU A 226 3.25 2.22 9.12
C LEU A 226 1.84 1.64 9.04
N PRO A 227 0.81 2.47 8.85
CA PRO A 227 -0.54 1.98 8.65
C PRO A 227 -0.64 1.30 7.28
N THR A 228 -1.33 0.16 7.25
CA THR A 228 -1.74 -0.49 5.99
C THR A 228 -3.08 0.07 5.50
N SER A 229 -3.61 -0.46 4.39
CA SER A 229 -4.97 -0.13 3.96
C SER A 229 -5.98 -0.39 5.08
N TYR A 230 -7.10 0.31 5.04
CA TYR A 230 -8.10 0.22 6.11
C TYR A 230 -8.65 -1.20 6.25
N ILE A 231 -8.75 -1.66 7.50
CA ILE A 231 -9.30 -2.97 7.86
C ILE A 231 -10.51 -2.73 8.75
N ARG A 232 -11.70 -2.90 8.18
CA ARG A 232 -12.98 -2.71 8.86
C ARG A 232 -13.18 -3.77 9.94
N THR A 233 -13.64 -3.34 11.12
CA THR A 233 -14.01 -4.25 12.22
C THR A 233 -15.40 -3.89 12.76
N ALA A 234 -16.18 -4.93 13.07
CA ALA A 234 -17.56 -4.80 13.55
C ALA A 234 -17.87 -5.88 14.62
N GLY A 235 -17.24 -5.74 15.81
CA GLY A 235 -17.44 -6.63 16.96
C GLY A 235 -16.26 -7.53 17.31
N SER A 236 -15.32 -7.74 16.40
CA SER A 236 -14.11 -8.53 16.60
C SER A 236 -12.92 -7.99 15.79
N ARG A 237 -11.72 -8.40 16.17
CA ARG A 237 -10.52 -8.14 15.39
C ARG A 237 -10.61 -8.80 14.03
N VAL A 238 -10.09 -8.14 13.01
CA VAL A 238 -10.07 -8.65 11.63
C VAL A 238 -8.64 -8.60 11.10
N THR A 239 -8.22 -9.68 10.47
CA THR A 239 -6.96 -9.75 9.73
C THR A 239 -7.25 -9.63 8.24
N ARG A 240 -6.55 -8.70 7.58
CA ARG A 240 -6.39 -8.69 6.14
C ARG A 240 -5.17 -9.54 5.82
N GLU A 241 -5.37 -10.55 5.01
CA GLU A 241 -4.31 -11.47 4.58
C GLU A 241 -3.36 -10.82 3.57
N ILE A 242 -2.22 -11.45 3.35
CA ILE A 242 -1.16 -11.01 2.45
C ILE A 242 -1.64 -10.98 0.99
N ASP A 243 -1.18 -9.98 0.22
CA ASP A 243 -1.28 -9.98 -1.23
C ASP A 243 -0.13 -10.78 -1.85
N THR A 244 -0.46 -11.64 -2.79
CA THR A 244 0.50 -12.41 -3.60
C THR A 244 0.25 -12.15 -5.07
N ALA A 245 1.28 -11.75 -5.81
CA ALA A 245 1.23 -11.53 -7.25
C ALA A 245 2.44 -12.17 -7.92
N ILE A 246 2.19 -13.18 -8.78
CA ILE A 246 3.24 -14.02 -9.37
C ILE A 246 2.93 -14.28 -10.85
N ILE A 247 3.97 -14.24 -11.68
CA ILE A 247 3.95 -14.73 -13.05
C ILE A 247 4.83 -16.00 -13.10
N GLY A 248 4.24 -17.14 -13.33
CA GLY A 248 4.93 -18.44 -13.37
C GLY A 248 4.55 -19.31 -14.54
N GLY A 249 5.19 -20.47 -14.68
CA GLY A 249 4.91 -21.45 -15.73
C GLY A 249 5.08 -20.86 -17.13
N THR A 250 4.17 -21.22 -18.06
CA THR A 250 4.19 -20.72 -19.43
C THR A 250 3.98 -19.19 -19.52
N ASN A 251 3.25 -18.60 -18.59
CA ASN A 251 3.07 -17.16 -18.52
C ASN A 251 4.39 -16.42 -18.25
N PHE A 252 5.36 -17.06 -17.61
CA PHE A 252 6.71 -16.55 -17.41
C PHE A 252 7.63 -16.90 -18.59
N SER A 253 7.71 -18.18 -19.00
CA SER A 253 8.65 -18.65 -20.02
C SER A 253 8.36 -18.11 -21.43
N ASN A 254 7.16 -17.67 -21.70
CA ASN A 254 6.78 -17.07 -22.98
C ASN A 254 7.53 -15.77 -23.29
N TRP A 255 7.85 -14.96 -22.29
CA TRP A 255 8.56 -13.68 -22.45
C TRP A 255 9.98 -13.73 -21.86
N TYR A 256 10.21 -14.46 -20.79
CA TYR A 256 11.56 -14.61 -20.23
C TYR A 256 12.32 -15.70 -20.97
N LYS A 257 13.27 -15.30 -21.79
CA LYS A 257 13.97 -16.22 -22.70
C LYS A 257 15.21 -16.89 -22.09
N GLY A 258 15.37 -16.79 -20.76
CA GLY A 258 16.47 -17.48 -20.04
C GLY A 258 17.86 -17.01 -20.43
N GLY A 259 17.96 -15.83 -21.05
CA GLY A 259 19.19 -15.31 -21.62
C GLY A 259 20.19 -14.89 -20.56
N THR A 260 21.47 -14.93 -20.95
CA THR A 260 22.56 -14.35 -20.18
C THR A 260 22.48 -12.83 -20.12
N ALA A 261 21.54 -12.20 -20.83
CA ALA A 261 21.36 -10.76 -20.91
C ALA A 261 19.88 -10.36 -20.75
N GLY A 262 19.65 -9.20 -20.18
CA GLY A 262 18.32 -8.61 -20.03
C GLY A 262 18.33 -7.30 -19.27
N THR A 263 17.20 -6.61 -19.27
CA THR A 263 16.99 -5.40 -18.46
C THR A 263 15.59 -5.39 -17.89
N PHE A 264 15.48 -5.22 -16.57
CA PHE A 264 14.23 -4.91 -15.91
C PHE A 264 14.17 -3.41 -15.59
N VAL A 265 13.00 -2.83 -15.81
CA VAL A 265 12.68 -1.47 -15.40
C VAL A 265 11.41 -1.52 -14.56
N THR A 266 11.45 -0.91 -13.39
CA THR A 266 10.34 -0.91 -12.44
C THR A 266 10.00 0.50 -12.00
N ALA A 267 8.72 0.77 -11.75
CA ALA A 267 8.29 1.99 -11.08
C ALA A 267 7.36 1.62 -9.89
N TRP A 268 7.57 2.27 -8.77
CA TRP A 268 6.82 2.02 -7.54
C TRP A 268 6.60 3.30 -6.74
N CYS A 269 5.58 3.30 -5.88
CA CYS A 269 5.35 4.39 -4.95
C CYS A 269 6.31 4.31 -3.76
N ARG A 270 6.64 5.46 -3.18
CA ARG A 270 7.50 5.57 -2.00
C ARG A 270 7.06 4.58 -0.93
N CYS A 271 8.00 3.80 -0.44
CA CYS A 271 7.84 3.01 0.78
C CYS A 271 8.84 3.52 1.83
N ASN A 272 8.36 3.76 3.05
CA ASN A 272 9.23 4.13 4.15
C ASN A 272 9.92 2.86 4.67
N ALA A 273 11.09 2.52 4.12
CA ALA A 273 11.92 1.45 4.65
C ALA A 273 12.75 2.01 5.81
N THR A 274 12.35 1.74 7.04
CA THR A 274 13.07 2.25 8.22
C THR A 274 13.97 1.21 8.88
N THR A 275 13.58 -0.06 8.87
CA THR A 275 14.32 -1.12 9.58
C THR A 275 14.46 -2.42 8.78
N THR A 276 13.68 -2.62 7.73
CA THR A 276 13.71 -3.83 6.91
C THR A 276 13.80 -3.47 5.43
N GLN A 277 14.47 -4.31 4.66
CA GLN A 277 14.47 -4.18 3.20
C GLN A 277 13.07 -4.35 2.63
N ARG A 278 12.82 -3.80 1.42
CA ARG A 278 11.54 -3.89 0.73
C ARG A 278 11.75 -4.38 -0.69
N THR A 279 11.16 -5.52 -1.02
CA THR A 279 11.25 -6.13 -2.35
C THR A 279 10.35 -5.40 -3.33
N VAL A 280 10.91 -4.99 -4.46
CA VAL A 280 10.13 -4.46 -5.59
C VAL A 280 9.71 -5.60 -6.51
N ILE A 281 10.68 -6.38 -7.00
CA ILE A 281 10.46 -7.62 -7.74
C ILE A 281 11.53 -8.64 -7.39
N ALA A 282 11.22 -9.93 -7.54
CA ALA A 282 12.20 -11.00 -7.49
C ALA A 282 11.92 -12.04 -8.58
N THR A 283 12.97 -12.51 -9.25
CA THR A 283 12.89 -13.69 -10.11
C THR A 283 13.53 -14.86 -9.38
N SER A 284 12.92 -16.03 -9.43
CA SER A 284 13.34 -17.17 -8.62
C SER A 284 13.06 -18.50 -9.32
N ASP A 285 13.68 -19.55 -8.80
CA ASP A 285 13.29 -20.93 -9.00
C ASP A 285 13.04 -21.61 -7.64
N VAL A 286 12.74 -22.92 -7.63
CA VAL A 286 12.47 -23.69 -6.41
C VAL A 286 13.61 -23.72 -5.40
N LEU A 287 14.82 -23.34 -5.78
CA LEU A 287 16.01 -23.44 -4.95
C LEU A 287 16.59 -22.08 -4.56
N ASN A 288 16.38 -21.03 -5.38
CA ASN A 288 17.10 -19.76 -5.23
C ASN A 288 16.34 -18.55 -5.77
N GLN A 289 16.58 -17.39 -5.16
CA GLN A 289 16.28 -16.08 -5.74
C GLN A 289 17.43 -15.72 -6.70
N HIS A 290 17.12 -15.39 -7.97
CA HIS A 290 18.14 -15.09 -8.97
C HIS A 290 18.37 -13.60 -9.14
N LEU A 291 17.30 -12.82 -9.27
CA LEU A 291 17.34 -11.37 -9.39
C LEU A 291 16.38 -10.79 -8.36
N HIS A 292 16.94 -10.15 -7.36
CA HIS A 292 16.17 -9.54 -6.29
C HIS A 292 16.41 -8.05 -6.29
N GLN A 293 15.47 -7.30 -6.85
CA GLN A 293 15.46 -5.84 -6.78
C GLN A 293 14.75 -5.41 -5.49
N TYR A 294 15.47 -4.78 -4.59
CA TYR A 294 14.92 -4.34 -3.32
C TYR A 294 15.50 -3.01 -2.83
N ILE A 295 14.78 -2.37 -1.94
CA ILE A 295 15.16 -1.14 -1.26
C ILE A 295 15.86 -1.52 0.03
N ALA A 296 17.08 -1.04 0.24
CA ALA A 296 17.85 -1.36 1.44
C ALA A 296 17.26 -0.68 2.68
N ALA A 297 17.31 -1.38 3.81
CA ALA A 297 16.60 -1.02 5.03
C ALA A 297 16.96 0.37 5.61
N THR A 298 18.23 0.79 5.52
CA THR A 298 18.71 1.98 6.24
C THR A 298 19.28 3.06 5.34
N THR A 299 19.47 2.79 4.05
CA THR A 299 20.26 3.65 3.16
C THR A 299 19.44 4.24 2.01
N SER A 300 18.14 3.95 1.91
CA SER A 300 17.30 4.40 0.79
C SER A 300 17.92 4.11 -0.59
N ARG A 301 18.64 3.00 -0.71
CA ARG A 301 19.34 2.58 -1.92
C ARG A 301 18.58 1.45 -2.60
N LEU A 302 18.61 1.44 -3.92
CA LEU A 302 18.16 0.29 -4.69
C LEU A 302 19.29 -0.72 -4.76
N ARG A 303 18.98 -1.96 -4.43
CA ARG A 303 19.91 -3.09 -4.50
C ARG A 303 19.45 -4.11 -5.52
N LEU A 304 20.43 -4.73 -6.13
CA LEU A 304 20.27 -5.96 -6.90
C LEU A 304 21.13 -7.04 -6.25
N ALA A 305 20.52 -8.15 -5.89
CA ALA A 305 21.20 -9.30 -5.31
C ALA A 305 21.00 -10.54 -6.18
N ASP A 306 22.04 -11.38 -6.23
CA ASP A 306 21.97 -12.78 -6.60
C ASP A 306 22.44 -13.58 -5.38
N LYS A 307 21.53 -14.27 -4.72
CA LYS A 307 21.78 -14.97 -3.45
C LYS A 307 22.52 -14.07 -2.41
N VAL A 308 21.82 -13.63 -1.41
CA VAL A 308 22.45 -12.95 -0.27
C VAL A 308 23.68 -13.75 0.18
N PRO A 309 24.91 -13.17 0.34
CA PRO A 309 25.12 -11.73 0.62
C PRO A 309 25.60 -10.86 -0.56
N THR A 310 25.72 -11.39 -1.78
CA THR A 310 26.33 -10.63 -2.88
C THR A 310 25.30 -9.67 -3.52
N PHE A 311 25.63 -8.39 -3.60
CA PHE A 311 24.76 -7.39 -4.22
C PHE A 311 25.57 -6.23 -4.82
N ILE A 312 24.93 -5.52 -5.76
CA ILE A 312 25.34 -4.17 -6.16
C ILE A 312 24.27 -3.19 -5.67
N GLU A 313 24.65 -1.97 -5.33
CA GLU A 313 23.72 -0.97 -4.86
C GLU A 313 23.98 0.41 -5.44
N THR A 314 22.92 1.19 -5.65
CA THR A 314 23.02 2.58 -6.10
C THR A 314 23.66 3.44 -5.01
N ALA A 315 24.20 4.59 -5.40
CA ALA A 315 24.48 5.65 -4.45
C ALA A 315 23.20 6.07 -3.71
N ASN A 316 23.36 6.72 -2.55
CA ASN A 316 22.22 7.27 -1.82
C ASN A 316 21.38 8.14 -2.76
N ALA A 317 20.13 7.79 -2.94
CA ALA A 317 19.17 8.61 -3.66
C ALA A 317 18.01 8.92 -2.72
N SER A 318 17.47 10.12 -2.80
CA SER A 318 16.25 10.45 -2.08
C SER A 318 15.12 9.58 -2.61
N LEU A 319 14.55 8.72 -1.77
CA LEU A 319 13.29 8.04 -2.03
C LEU A 319 12.11 8.90 -1.58
N ASP A 320 12.30 10.23 -1.47
CA ASP A 320 11.27 11.16 -1.02
C ASP A 320 10.22 11.46 -2.09
N ASN A 321 10.47 11.03 -3.32
CA ASN A 321 9.52 11.18 -4.41
C ASN A 321 8.30 10.28 -4.22
N SER A 322 7.14 10.78 -4.61
CA SER A 322 5.89 10.01 -4.59
C SER A 322 6.00 8.75 -5.47
N VAL A 323 6.82 8.80 -6.51
CA VAL A 323 7.15 7.70 -7.44
C VAL A 323 8.66 7.55 -7.53
N ASN A 324 9.13 6.32 -7.54
CA ASN A 324 10.52 5.96 -7.79
C ASN A 324 10.59 5.05 -9.02
N LYS A 325 11.67 5.17 -9.80
CA LYS A 325 11.96 4.31 -10.93
C LYS A 325 13.34 3.68 -10.76
N GLY A 326 13.41 2.37 -10.94
CA GLY A 326 14.65 1.61 -10.88
C GLY A 326 14.83 0.77 -12.13
N ALA A 327 16.07 0.65 -12.60
CA ALA A 327 16.44 -0.27 -13.65
C ALA A 327 17.65 -1.08 -13.24
N PHE A 328 17.68 -2.34 -13.68
CA PHE A 328 18.90 -3.12 -13.70
C PHE A 328 19.05 -3.83 -15.04
N ALA A 329 20.27 -3.76 -15.58
CA ALA A 329 20.65 -4.36 -16.85
C ALA A 329 21.79 -5.34 -16.61
N TYR A 330 21.75 -6.49 -17.26
CA TYR A 330 22.76 -7.55 -17.09
C TYR A 330 23.13 -8.20 -18.43
N ASN A 331 24.41 -8.61 -18.52
CA ASN A 331 24.93 -9.43 -19.59
C ASN A 331 26.06 -10.32 -19.04
N GLY A 332 25.79 -11.60 -18.88
CA GLY A 332 26.69 -12.50 -18.16
C GLY A 332 26.93 -12.01 -16.73
N SER A 333 28.19 -11.81 -16.37
CA SER A 333 28.60 -11.31 -15.06
C SER A 333 28.64 -9.77 -14.97
N SER A 334 28.35 -9.04 -16.06
CA SER A 334 28.34 -7.56 -16.07
C SER A 334 26.95 -7.04 -15.80
N GLN A 335 26.77 -6.30 -14.71
CA GLN A 335 25.50 -5.69 -14.33
C GLN A 335 25.64 -4.19 -14.15
N SER A 336 24.52 -3.49 -14.38
CA SER A 336 24.35 -2.08 -14.10
C SER A 336 23.02 -1.85 -13.42
N ILE A 337 22.99 -0.94 -12.44
CA ILE A 337 21.78 -0.53 -11.73
C ILE A 337 21.67 1.00 -11.70
N CYS A 338 20.46 1.52 -11.88
CA CYS A 338 20.16 2.94 -11.83
C CYS A 338 18.87 3.19 -11.05
N LEU A 339 18.84 4.26 -10.27
CA LEU A 339 17.68 4.73 -9.52
C LEU A 339 17.43 6.21 -9.83
N ASN A 340 16.19 6.54 -10.22
CA ASN A 340 15.69 7.92 -10.44
C ASN A 340 16.61 8.79 -11.34
N GLY A 341 17.18 8.21 -12.39
CA GLY A 341 18.08 8.92 -13.30
C GLY A 341 19.44 9.33 -12.70
N GLY A 342 19.76 8.84 -11.51
CA GLY A 342 21.01 9.10 -10.81
C GLY A 342 22.23 8.44 -11.43
N THR A 343 23.29 8.33 -10.68
CA THR A 343 24.53 7.66 -11.11
C THR A 343 24.28 6.17 -11.34
N VAL A 344 24.69 5.68 -12.52
CA VAL A 344 24.70 4.25 -12.81
C VAL A 344 25.84 3.60 -12.04
N VAL A 345 25.54 2.54 -11.33
CA VAL A 345 26.54 1.72 -10.63
C VAL A 345 26.66 0.38 -11.35
N THR A 346 27.88 -0.02 -11.61
CA THR A 346 28.22 -1.29 -12.26
C THR A 346 28.79 -2.27 -11.25
N GLY A 347 28.65 -3.55 -11.53
CA GLY A 347 29.17 -4.62 -10.68
C GLY A 347 29.20 -5.97 -11.39
N THR A 348 29.61 -6.98 -10.64
CA THR A 348 29.72 -8.35 -11.13
C THR A 348 28.95 -9.27 -10.20
N LEU A 349 27.87 -9.89 -10.72
CA LEU A 349 27.09 -10.91 -10.05
C LEU A 349 26.99 -12.14 -10.95
N ALA A 350 27.14 -13.34 -10.41
CA ALA A 350 27.05 -14.58 -11.19
C ALA A 350 25.62 -15.12 -11.13
N PHE A 351 24.88 -14.97 -12.19
CA PHE A 351 23.56 -15.63 -12.33
C PHE A 351 23.77 -17.06 -12.85
N THR A 352 23.62 -18.05 -11.98
CA THR A 352 24.03 -19.43 -12.27
C THR A 352 22.90 -20.33 -12.78
N THR A 353 21.65 -19.92 -12.63
CA THR A 353 20.47 -20.69 -13.01
C THR A 353 19.39 -19.80 -13.62
N ALA A 354 18.51 -20.37 -14.43
CA ALA A 354 17.40 -19.64 -15.02
C ALA A 354 16.19 -19.60 -14.07
N PRO A 355 15.64 -18.42 -13.75
CA PRO A 355 14.41 -18.34 -12.95
C PRO A 355 13.23 -18.95 -13.70
N THR A 356 12.22 -19.39 -12.96
CA THR A 356 11.01 -19.99 -13.48
C THR A 356 9.75 -19.20 -13.16
N TRP A 357 9.87 -18.13 -12.35
CA TRP A 357 8.80 -17.17 -12.08
C TRP A 357 9.33 -15.79 -11.74
N LEU A 358 8.43 -14.81 -11.85
CA LEU A 358 8.58 -13.44 -11.34
C LEU A 358 7.58 -13.23 -10.22
N SER A 359 8.03 -12.86 -9.03
CA SER A 359 7.19 -12.39 -7.94
C SER A 359 7.23 -10.86 -7.84
N ILE A 360 6.10 -10.26 -7.52
CA ILE A 360 5.87 -8.82 -7.55
C ILE A 360 5.62 -8.34 -6.11
N GLY A 361 6.44 -7.40 -5.64
CA GLY A 361 6.30 -6.78 -4.33
C GLY A 361 6.76 -7.63 -3.14
N GLY A 362 7.23 -8.86 -3.36
CA GLY A 362 7.74 -9.75 -2.34
C GLY A 362 8.44 -10.97 -2.94
N PRO A 363 9.39 -11.60 -2.24
CA PRO A 363 10.09 -12.79 -2.76
C PRO A 363 9.24 -14.05 -2.60
N SER A 364 9.39 -14.95 -3.55
CA SER A 364 8.80 -16.30 -3.55
C SER A 364 9.87 -17.35 -3.81
N THR A 365 9.86 -18.43 -3.06
CA THR A 365 10.72 -19.60 -3.27
C THR A 365 9.96 -20.82 -3.78
N ASN A 366 8.65 -20.72 -4.00
CA ASN A 366 7.79 -21.80 -4.46
C ASN A 366 6.96 -21.48 -5.71
N GLY A 367 7.02 -20.24 -6.21
CA GLY A 367 6.28 -19.80 -7.40
C GLY A 367 4.76 -19.70 -7.24
N THR A 368 4.23 -19.86 -6.04
CA THR A 368 2.78 -19.84 -5.75
C THR A 368 2.37 -18.88 -4.65
N SER A 369 3.28 -18.57 -3.73
CA SER A 369 3.04 -17.65 -2.60
C SER A 369 4.29 -16.82 -2.29
N ILE A 370 4.11 -15.69 -1.63
CA ILE A 370 5.23 -14.93 -1.04
C ILE A 370 5.72 -15.69 0.19
N THR A 371 7.00 -15.96 0.25
CA THR A 371 7.59 -16.81 1.31
C THR A 371 8.29 -16.00 2.42
N ASP A 372 8.72 -14.78 2.13
CA ASP A 372 9.24 -13.85 3.15
C ASP A 372 8.35 -12.61 3.23
N THR A 373 7.45 -12.62 4.22
CA THR A 373 6.47 -11.55 4.43
C THR A 373 7.07 -10.31 5.08
N ALA A 374 8.24 -10.43 5.72
CA ALA A 374 8.88 -9.31 6.40
C ALA A 374 9.43 -8.26 5.43
N VAL A 375 9.70 -8.65 4.18
CA VAL A 375 10.33 -7.81 3.16
C VAL A 375 9.38 -7.38 2.03
N LEU A 376 8.07 -7.51 2.21
CA LEU A 376 7.11 -7.02 1.22
C LEU A 376 7.25 -5.52 0.99
N LEU A 377 6.91 -5.08 -0.21
CA LEU A 377 6.91 -3.67 -0.59
C LEU A 377 6.03 -2.82 0.34
N ASN A 378 4.87 -3.35 0.73
CA ASN A 378 3.85 -2.65 1.53
C ASN A 378 3.46 -1.30 0.91
N ASN A 379 3.38 -1.25 -0.39
CA ASN A 379 2.95 -0.09 -1.17
C ASN A 379 2.60 -0.51 -2.60
N ALA A 380 2.33 0.47 -3.47
CA ALA A 380 1.91 0.22 -4.84
C ALA A 380 3.08 0.15 -5.83
N ILE A 381 2.99 -0.80 -6.76
CA ILE A 381 3.83 -0.89 -7.96
C ILE A 381 3.07 -0.28 -9.12
N ARG A 382 3.75 0.59 -9.89
CA ARG A 382 3.16 1.29 -11.03
C ARG A 382 3.37 0.57 -12.34
N SER A 383 4.59 0.07 -12.57
CA SER A 383 4.90 -0.65 -13.81
C SER A 383 6.11 -1.57 -13.65
N ILE A 384 6.16 -2.58 -14.52
CA ILE A 384 7.29 -3.47 -14.70
C ILE A 384 7.49 -3.68 -16.19
N LYS A 385 8.73 -3.49 -16.69
CA LYS A 385 9.12 -3.83 -18.05
C LYS A 385 10.33 -4.76 -18.05
N TYR A 386 10.38 -5.65 -19.03
CA TYR A 386 11.54 -6.49 -19.30
C TYR A 386 11.95 -6.40 -20.78
N PHE A 387 13.22 -6.13 -21.00
CA PHE A 387 13.88 -6.16 -22.29
C PHE A 387 14.80 -7.39 -22.35
N PRO A 388 14.80 -8.16 -23.47
CA PRO A 388 15.62 -9.38 -23.59
C PRO A 388 17.11 -9.07 -23.85
N THR A 389 17.48 -7.80 -23.85
CA THR A 389 18.84 -7.32 -24.04
C THR A 389 19.29 -6.43 -22.89
N ARG A 390 20.59 -6.38 -22.65
CA ARG A 390 21.16 -5.37 -21.74
C ARG A 390 21.07 -4.01 -22.40
N LEU A 391 20.23 -3.13 -21.89
CA LEU A 391 20.22 -1.72 -22.29
C LEU A 391 21.53 -1.05 -21.87
N SER A 392 21.93 -0.01 -22.61
CA SER A 392 23.13 0.77 -22.26
C SER A 392 22.95 1.51 -20.93
N ASP A 393 24.07 1.88 -20.31
CA ASP A 393 24.04 2.67 -19.07
C ASP A 393 23.39 4.04 -19.26
N ALA A 394 23.49 4.63 -20.45
CA ALA A 394 22.81 5.85 -20.83
C ALA A 394 21.28 5.64 -20.92
N ASP A 395 20.83 4.53 -21.51
CA ASP A 395 19.41 4.21 -21.67
C ASP A 395 18.77 3.93 -20.29
N ILE A 396 19.40 3.13 -19.42
CA ILE A 396 18.85 2.87 -18.09
C ILE A 396 18.78 4.14 -17.23
N LYS A 397 19.72 5.05 -17.39
CA LYS A 397 19.68 6.37 -16.76
C LYS A 397 18.50 7.20 -17.27
N THR A 398 18.32 7.25 -18.57
CA THR A 398 17.24 8.02 -19.22
C THR A 398 15.86 7.47 -18.85
N ILE A 399 15.65 6.14 -18.94
CA ILE A 399 14.34 5.51 -18.68
C ILE A 399 13.92 5.59 -17.20
N THR A 400 14.89 5.73 -16.30
CA THR A 400 14.62 5.90 -14.86
C THR A 400 14.48 7.34 -14.42
N THR A 401 14.72 8.33 -15.28
CA THR A 401 14.47 9.75 -14.97
C THR A 401 12.99 9.95 -14.62
N LEU A 402 12.70 10.71 -13.54
CA LEU A 402 11.35 10.98 -13.02
C LEU A 402 10.60 12.02 -13.82
#